data_8bde2b9f793f669ce37777812e519f36
#
_entry.id   8bde2b9f793f669ce37777812e519f36
#
_cell.length_a   1.000
_cell.length_b   1.000
_cell.length_c   1.000
_cell.angle_alpha   90.00
_cell.angle_beta   90.00
_cell.angle_gamma   90.00
#
_symmetry.space_group_name_H-M   'P 1'
#
loop_
_entity.id
_entity.type
_entity.pdbx_description
1 polymer ?
#
loop_
_entity_poly.entity_id
_entity_poly.type
_entity_poly.pdbx_seq_one_letter_code
_entity_poly.pdbx_strand_id
1 'polypeptide(L)'
;MLEISHISKTFNPGTANAKKAIDDLSLSVAEGDFITVIGANGAGKSTLFNAIAGSFITDSGSISLDGKDITLMPEHKRAKSIGRLFQDPMRGTAPGMTIEENLALAAGHGGWLSRVSKSDKKLFRDKLALLEMGLEDRMSQPVGLLSGGQRQALTLMMATFNPPKLLLLDEHTAALDPATAEKVLTLTKSIVSENNLTCLMITHNMQSA
;
A
#
# COMPACT_ATOMS: atom_id res chain seq x y z
N MET A 1 17.76 -4.57 1.32
CA MET A 1 16.33 -4.95 1.43
C MET A 1 15.63 -4.88 0.06
N LEU A 2 15.33 -3.72 -0.53
CA LEU A 2 14.86 -3.60 -1.93
C LEU A 2 16.02 -3.13 -2.82
N GLU A 3 16.30 -3.86 -3.90
CA GLU A 3 17.29 -3.49 -4.91
C GLU A 3 16.63 -3.46 -6.28
N ILE A 4 16.76 -2.35 -6.96
CA ILE A 4 16.29 -2.12 -8.32
C ILE A 4 17.52 -1.80 -9.17
N SER A 5 17.75 -2.56 -10.24
CA SER A 5 18.93 -2.40 -11.09
C SER A 5 18.53 -2.22 -12.53
N HIS A 6 18.82 -1.05 -13.09
CA HIS A 6 18.71 -0.72 -14.52
C HIS A 6 17.35 -1.04 -15.13
N ILE A 7 16.23 -0.82 -14.39
CA ILE A 7 14.90 -1.09 -14.93
C ILE A 7 14.49 -0.03 -15.95
N SER A 8 13.85 -0.48 -17.03
CA SER A 8 13.21 0.40 -18.01
C SER A 8 11.80 -0.09 -18.32
N LYS A 9 10.91 0.83 -18.68
CA LYS A 9 9.54 0.53 -19.11
C LYS A 9 9.04 1.53 -20.15
N THR A 10 8.64 1.00 -21.29
CA THR A 10 8.00 1.76 -22.37
C THR A 10 6.59 1.21 -22.58
N PHE A 11 5.58 2.06 -22.49
CA PHE A 11 4.21 1.70 -22.84
C PHE A 11 3.96 1.96 -24.33
N ASN A 12 3.15 1.10 -24.96
CA ASN A 12 2.79 1.17 -26.38
C ASN A 12 3.98 1.30 -27.33
N PRO A 13 5.03 0.46 -27.20
CA PRO A 13 6.21 0.56 -28.07
C PRO A 13 5.83 0.37 -29.54
N GLY A 14 6.49 1.12 -30.42
CA GLY A 14 6.22 1.07 -31.87
C GLY A 14 4.97 1.80 -32.36
N THR A 15 4.28 2.51 -31.49
CA THR A 15 3.11 3.32 -31.85
C THR A 15 3.37 4.81 -31.68
N ALA A 16 2.50 5.68 -32.25
CA ALA A 16 2.57 7.13 -32.05
C ALA A 16 2.37 7.54 -30.57
N ASN A 17 1.80 6.66 -29.74
CA ASN A 17 1.58 6.88 -28.31
C ASN A 17 2.65 6.17 -27.45
N ALA A 18 3.80 5.81 -28.01
CA ALA A 18 4.90 5.22 -27.26
C ALA A 18 5.38 6.20 -26.18
N LYS A 19 5.43 5.74 -24.92
CA LYS A 19 5.90 6.54 -23.79
C LYS A 19 6.88 5.74 -22.94
N LYS A 20 8.15 6.17 -22.92
CA LYS A 20 9.14 5.66 -21.98
C LYS A 20 8.83 6.25 -20.60
N ALA A 21 8.32 5.45 -19.68
CA ALA A 21 7.86 5.87 -18.37
C ALA A 21 8.91 5.65 -17.27
N ILE A 22 9.81 4.69 -17.45
CA ILE A 22 11.02 4.47 -16.65
C ILE A 22 12.18 4.29 -17.61
N ASP A 23 13.29 4.95 -17.33
CA ASP A 23 14.50 4.93 -18.16
C ASP A 23 15.72 4.65 -17.30
N ASP A 24 16.25 3.44 -17.38
CA ASP A 24 17.50 2.99 -16.74
C ASP A 24 17.58 3.36 -15.23
N LEU A 25 16.49 3.11 -14.49
CA LEU A 25 16.39 3.48 -13.08
C LEU A 25 17.02 2.41 -12.19
N SER A 26 17.89 2.86 -11.30
CA SER A 26 18.47 2.05 -10.22
C SER A 26 18.20 2.70 -8.88
N LEU A 27 17.84 1.90 -7.86
CA LEU A 27 17.52 2.36 -6.51
C LEU A 27 17.82 1.24 -5.51
N SER A 28 18.50 1.58 -4.42
CA SER A 28 18.71 0.70 -3.26
C SER A 28 18.01 1.28 -2.05
N VAL A 29 17.30 0.43 -1.30
CA VAL A 29 16.56 0.78 -0.09
C VAL A 29 16.95 -0.19 1.02
N ALA A 30 17.45 0.31 2.13
CA ALA A 30 17.80 -0.50 3.28
C ALA A 30 16.56 -0.93 4.09
N GLU A 31 16.73 -1.89 4.98
CA GLU A 31 15.66 -2.30 5.90
C GLU A 31 15.39 -1.19 6.92
N GLY A 32 14.12 -0.88 7.14
CA GLY A 32 13.69 0.18 8.04
C GLY A 32 13.73 1.59 7.43
N ASP A 33 14.21 1.76 6.19
CA ASP A 33 14.19 3.07 5.54
C ASP A 33 12.77 3.56 5.28
N PHE A 34 12.56 4.87 5.50
CA PHE A 34 11.38 5.61 5.07
C PHE A 34 11.79 6.58 3.95
N ILE A 35 11.52 6.21 2.71
CA ILE A 35 11.93 6.99 1.53
C ILE A 35 10.74 7.68 0.89
N THR A 36 10.88 8.99 0.65
CA THR A 36 9.88 9.77 -0.06
C THR A 36 10.28 10.00 -1.52
N VAL A 37 9.39 9.63 -2.44
CA VAL A 37 9.54 9.81 -3.89
C VAL A 37 8.77 11.06 -4.31
N ILE A 38 9.48 12.09 -4.73
CA ILE A 38 8.93 13.38 -5.14
C ILE A 38 9.15 13.59 -6.65
N GLY A 39 8.25 14.28 -7.30
CA GLY A 39 8.37 14.63 -8.72
C GLY A 39 7.06 15.11 -9.32
N ALA A 40 7.13 15.73 -10.50
CA ALA A 40 5.95 16.22 -11.22
C ALA A 40 4.99 15.10 -11.64
N ASN A 41 3.74 15.49 -11.98
CA ASN A 41 2.79 14.55 -12.55
C ASN A 41 3.33 14.00 -13.89
N GLY A 42 3.22 12.68 -14.07
CA GLY A 42 3.75 12.00 -15.25
C GLY A 42 5.25 11.68 -15.20
N ALA A 43 5.96 11.98 -14.12
CA ALA A 43 7.39 11.67 -13.93
C ALA A 43 7.69 10.16 -13.71
N GLY A 44 6.69 9.28 -13.77
CA GLY A 44 6.91 7.84 -13.64
C GLY A 44 6.82 7.30 -12.21
N LYS A 45 6.48 8.10 -11.20
CA LYS A 45 6.41 7.66 -9.78
C LYS A 45 5.47 6.48 -9.57
N SER A 46 4.20 6.59 -9.97
CA SER A 46 3.25 5.47 -9.86
C SER A 46 3.61 4.31 -10.78
N THR A 47 4.33 4.58 -11.88
CA THR A 47 4.88 3.51 -12.74
C THR A 47 5.94 2.72 -11.99
N LEU A 48 6.84 3.39 -11.24
CA LEU A 48 7.82 2.72 -10.38
C LEU A 48 7.13 1.85 -9.32
N PHE A 49 6.10 2.36 -8.63
CA PHE A 49 5.35 1.59 -7.65
C PHE A 49 4.65 0.37 -8.28
N ASN A 50 4.07 0.54 -9.46
CA ASN A 50 3.47 -0.56 -10.21
C ASN A 50 4.51 -1.62 -10.64
N ALA A 51 5.73 -1.21 -11.02
CA ALA A 51 6.83 -2.11 -11.33
C ALA A 51 7.24 -2.92 -10.09
N ILE A 52 7.41 -2.26 -8.92
CA ILE A 52 7.75 -2.92 -7.66
C ILE A 52 6.63 -3.88 -7.21
N ALA A 53 5.37 -3.45 -7.30
CA ALA A 53 4.22 -4.28 -6.94
C ALA A 53 3.99 -5.45 -7.91
N GLY A 54 4.53 -5.40 -9.14
CA GLY A 54 4.37 -6.45 -10.15
C GLY A 54 3.07 -6.36 -10.94
N SER A 55 2.48 -5.16 -11.04
CA SER A 55 1.28 -4.91 -11.87
C SER A 55 1.59 -5.02 -13.36
N PHE A 56 2.86 -4.97 -13.74
CA PHE A 56 3.41 -5.31 -15.06
C PHE A 56 4.88 -5.75 -14.90
N ILE A 57 5.42 -6.35 -15.95
CA ILE A 57 6.85 -6.72 -16.04
C ILE A 57 7.61 -5.57 -16.70
N THR A 58 8.80 -5.23 -16.19
CA THR A 58 9.73 -4.26 -16.79
C THR A 58 10.30 -4.80 -18.10
N ASP A 59 10.70 -3.91 -19.01
CA ASP A 59 11.26 -4.30 -20.31
C ASP A 59 12.72 -4.74 -20.18
N SER A 60 13.44 -4.20 -19.18
CA SER A 60 14.81 -4.57 -18.82
C SER A 60 15.08 -4.37 -17.34
N GLY A 61 16.24 -4.81 -16.87
CA GLY A 61 16.70 -4.70 -15.50
C GLY A 61 16.11 -5.76 -14.57
N SER A 62 16.34 -5.59 -13.27
CA SER A 62 15.89 -6.54 -12.25
C SER A 62 15.40 -5.84 -10.99
N ILE A 63 14.53 -6.52 -10.25
CA ILE A 63 14.01 -6.08 -8.95
C ILE A 63 14.18 -7.23 -7.97
N SER A 64 14.86 -7.00 -6.85
CA SER A 64 14.96 -7.99 -5.78
C SER A 64 14.45 -7.42 -4.44
N LEU A 65 13.88 -8.29 -3.62
CA LEU A 65 13.39 -7.99 -2.28
C LEU A 65 13.97 -9.03 -1.30
N ASP A 66 14.73 -8.58 -0.31
CA ASP A 66 15.49 -9.43 0.61
C ASP A 66 16.37 -10.47 -0.10
N GLY A 67 17.10 -10.05 -1.12
CA GLY A 67 17.98 -10.90 -1.91
C GLY A 67 17.24 -11.89 -2.83
N LYS A 68 15.90 -11.88 -2.83
CA LYS A 68 15.10 -12.72 -3.72
C LYS A 68 14.72 -11.93 -4.97
N ASP A 69 15.08 -12.43 -6.13
CA ASP A 69 14.61 -11.87 -7.40
C ASP A 69 13.09 -12.02 -7.53
N ILE A 70 12.42 -10.88 -7.70
CA ILE A 70 10.97 -10.79 -7.91
C ILE A 70 10.60 -10.25 -9.29
N THR A 71 11.56 -10.01 -10.17
CA THR A 71 11.39 -9.35 -11.47
C THR A 71 10.23 -9.92 -12.29
N LEU A 72 10.16 -11.24 -12.40
CA LEU A 72 9.09 -11.93 -13.13
C LEU A 72 7.96 -12.47 -12.23
N MET A 73 8.01 -12.15 -10.92
CA MET A 73 7.00 -12.64 -9.99
C MET A 73 5.69 -11.85 -10.16
N PRO A 74 4.53 -12.52 -10.34
CA PRO A 74 3.24 -11.85 -10.50
C PRO A 74 2.78 -11.16 -9.21
N GLU A 75 1.97 -10.11 -9.35
CA GLU A 75 1.49 -9.21 -8.29
C GLU A 75 0.93 -9.98 -7.08
N HIS A 76 0.06 -10.97 -7.29
CA HIS A 76 -0.55 -11.74 -6.19
C HIS A 76 0.46 -12.52 -5.32
N LYS A 77 1.62 -12.85 -5.86
CA LYS A 77 2.71 -13.47 -5.08
C LYS A 77 3.54 -12.43 -4.34
N ARG A 78 3.77 -11.23 -4.95
CA ARG A 78 4.45 -10.11 -4.29
C ARG A 78 3.62 -9.51 -3.17
N ALA A 79 2.29 -9.48 -3.29
CA ALA A 79 1.35 -8.99 -2.29
C ALA A 79 1.46 -9.70 -0.92
N LYS A 80 2.10 -10.87 -0.85
CA LYS A 80 2.41 -11.55 0.43
C LYS A 80 3.52 -10.86 1.23
N SER A 81 4.34 -10.04 0.57
CA SER A 81 5.51 -9.37 1.18
C SER A 81 5.50 -7.86 0.96
N ILE A 82 4.67 -7.36 0.06
CA ILE A 82 4.55 -5.94 -0.28
C ILE A 82 3.13 -5.48 0.04
N GLY A 83 3.00 -4.63 1.05
CA GLY A 83 1.76 -3.91 1.33
C GLY A 83 1.64 -2.70 0.42
N ARG A 84 0.40 -2.34 0.02
CA ARG A 84 0.18 -1.18 -0.84
C ARG A 84 -1.06 -0.41 -0.44
N LEU A 85 -0.89 0.91 -0.27
CA LEU A 85 -1.97 1.87 -0.20
C LEU A 85 -2.08 2.63 -1.53
N PHE A 86 -3.29 2.77 -2.01
CA PHE A 86 -3.61 3.48 -3.24
C PHE A 86 -4.07 4.91 -2.93
N GLN A 87 -3.95 5.78 -3.90
CA GLN A 87 -4.50 7.13 -3.84
C GLN A 87 -6.03 7.10 -3.63
N ASP A 88 -6.72 6.18 -4.32
CA ASP A 88 -8.14 5.89 -4.09
C ASP A 88 -8.29 4.75 -3.07
N PRO A 89 -8.80 5.03 -1.85
CA PRO A 89 -8.96 4.01 -0.82
C PRO A 89 -10.00 2.93 -1.15
N MET A 90 -10.85 3.15 -2.18
CA MET A 90 -11.76 2.12 -2.66
C MET A 90 -11.04 0.91 -3.25
N ARG A 91 -9.85 1.11 -3.81
CA ARG A 91 -9.05 0.04 -4.44
C ARG A 91 -8.43 -0.92 -3.44
N GLY A 92 -8.29 -0.50 -2.19
CA GLY A 92 -7.71 -1.33 -1.10
C GLY A 92 -8.75 -2.06 -0.27
N THR A 93 -10.05 -1.90 -0.56
CA THR A 93 -11.14 -2.48 0.24
C THR A 93 -12.21 -3.15 -0.63
N ALA A 94 -13.05 -3.98 -0.01
CA ALA A 94 -14.29 -4.51 -0.59
C ALA A 94 -15.48 -3.69 -0.04
N PRO A 95 -15.97 -2.65 -0.76
CA PRO A 95 -16.91 -1.67 -0.19
C PRO A 95 -18.26 -2.26 0.21
N GLY A 96 -18.69 -3.34 -0.45
CA GLY A 96 -19.93 -4.05 -0.15
C GLY A 96 -19.84 -4.98 1.08
N MET A 97 -18.64 -5.22 1.57
CA MET A 97 -18.38 -6.04 2.75
C MET A 97 -18.26 -5.16 4.00
N THR A 98 -18.50 -5.74 5.17
CA THR A 98 -18.34 -5.08 6.46
C THR A 98 -16.88 -4.83 6.80
N ILE A 99 -16.61 -3.97 7.79
CA ILE A 99 -15.26 -3.73 8.33
C ILE A 99 -14.66 -5.04 8.82
N GLU A 100 -15.43 -5.85 9.58
CA GLU A 100 -14.99 -7.16 10.08
C GLU A 100 -14.59 -8.10 8.95
N GLU A 101 -15.38 -8.18 7.88
CA GLU A 101 -15.09 -9.04 6.73
C GLU A 101 -13.84 -8.57 5.96
N ASN A 102 -13.65 -7.27 5.79
CA ASN A 102 -12.45 -6.72 5.18
C ASN A 102 -11.19 -7.06 6.00
N LEU A 103 -11.26 -6.91 7.33
CA LEU A 103 -10.15 -7.28 8.22
C LEU A 103 -9.89 -8.79 8.22
N ALA A 104 -10.93 -9.61 8.15
CA ALA A 104 -10.78 -11.08 8.04
C ALA A 104 -10.03 -11.47 6.76
N LEU A 105 -10.32 -10.81 5.63
CA LEU A 105 -9.56 -11.00 4.39
C LEU A 105 -8.08 -10.61 4.56
N ALA A 106 -7.81 -9.45 5.18
CA ALA A 106 -6.45 -8.98 5.43
C ALA A 106 -5.67 -9.90 6.39
N ALA A 107 -6.36 -10.48 7.38
CA ALA A 107 -5.80 -11.47 8.30
C ALA A 107 -5.51 -12.83 7.66
N GLY A 108 -5.93 -13.05 6.41
CA GLY A 108 -5.74 -14.31 5.70
C GLY A 108 -6.86 -15.35 5.91
N HIS A 109 -7.99 -14.95 6.49
CA HIS A 109 -9.18 -15.79 6.67
C HIS A 109 -9.99 -15.96 5.36
N GLY A 110 -9.33 -16.03 4.20
CA GLY A 110 -9.97 -16.07 2.88
C GLY A 110 -10.54 -17.43 2.45
N GLY A 111 -10.68 -18.39 3.37
CA GLY A 111 -11.29 -19.69 3.04
C GLY A 111 -12.83 -19.61 3.08
N TRP A 112 -13.51 -20.28 2.14
CA TRP A 112 -14.98 -20.39 2.05
C TRP A 112 -15.68 -20.77 3.37
N LEU A 113 -14.98 -21.46 4.29
CA LEU A 113 -15.50 -21.94 5.57
C LEU A 113 -14.85 -21.27 6.79
N SER A 114 -13.97 -20.26 6.59
CA SER A 114 -13.32 -19.60 7.73
C SER A 114 -14.29 -18.62 8.40
N ARG A 115 -14.86 -19.08 9.52
CA ARG A 115 -15.62 -18.20 10.41
C ARG A 115 -14.66 -17.33 11.24
N VAL A 116 -14.93 -16.03 11.31
CA VAL A 116 -14.26 -15.13 12.26
C VAL A 116 -14.58 -15.59 13.68
N SER A 117 -13.57 -15.98 14.44
CA SER A 117 -13.73 -16.45 15.80
C SER A 117 -13.98 -15.27 16.77
N LYS A 118 -14.38 -15.56 18.02
CA LYS A 118 -14.51 -14.52 19.06
C LYS A 118 -13.16 -13.84 19.37
N SER A 119 -12.05 -14.58 19.30
CA SER A 119 -10.69 -14.05 19.46
C SER A 119 -10.31 -13.11 18.34
N ASP A 120 -10.65 -13.45 17.08
CA ASP A 120 -10.38 -12.58 15.93
C ASP A 120 -11.16 -11.27 16.04
N LYS A 121 -12.45 -11.33 16.40
CA LYS A 121 -13.27 -10.13 16.62
C LYS A 121 -12.69 -9.22 17.69
N LYS A 122 -12.18 -9.78 18.78
CA LYS A 122 -11.49 -9.01 19.81
C LYS A 122 -10.23 -8.36 19.25
N LEU A 123 -9.38 -9.13 18.56
CA LEU A 123 -8.17 -8.61 17.93
C LEU A 123 -8.46 -7.49 16.92
N PHE A 124 -9.50 -7.65 16.09
CA PHE A 124 -9.93 -6.62 15.14
C PHE A 124 -10.37 -5.34 15.85
N ARG A 125 -11.17 -5.49 16.90
CA ARG A 125 -11.63 -4.34 17.72
C ARG A 125 -10.45 -3.62 18.35
N ASP A 126 -9.51 -4.34 18.97
CA ASP A 126 -8.34 -3.77 19.62
C ASP A 126 -7.46 -3.02 18.60
N LYS A 127 -7.25 -3.58 17.41
CA LYS A 127 -6.50 -2.91 16.33
C LYS A 127 -7.23 -1.68 15.76
N LEU A 128 -8.56 -1.74 15.60
CA LEU A 128 -9.35 -0.60 15.12
C LEU A 128 -9.36 0.55 16.13
N ALA A 129 -9.36 0.27 17.42
CA ALA A 129 -9.31 1.27 18.47
C ALA A 129 -8.04 2.13 18.40
N LEU A 130 -6.91 1.57 17.93
CA LEU A 130 -5.66 2.32 17.70
C LEU A 130 -5.80 3.42 16.63
N LEU A 131 -6.79 3.32 15.77
CA LEU A 131 -7.04 4.34 14.74
C LEU A 131 -7.73 5.59 15.30
N GLU A 132 -8.35 5.50 16.49
CA GLU A 132 -9.10 6.59 17.15
C GLU A 132 -10.16 7.23 16.23
N MET A 133 -10.86 6.41 15.45
CA MET A 133 -11.88 6.83 14.48
C MET A 133 -13.26 6.25 14.73
N GLY A 134 -13.46 5.53 15.86
CA GLY A 134 -14.72 4.90 16.25
C GLY A 134 -15.12 3.74 15.34
N LEU A 135 -14.17 3.11 14.66
CA LEU A 135 -14.43 1.97 13.78
C LEU A 135 -14.63 0.66 14.55
N GLU A 136 -14.05 0.57 15.73
CA GLU A 136 -14.15 -0.56 16.66
C GLU A 136 -15.58 -0.87 17.08
N ASP A 137 -16.47 0.15 17.11
CA ASP A 137 -17.88 0.00 17.45
C ASP A 137 -18.80 -0.20 16.24
N ARG A 138 -18.23 -0.13 15.01
CA ARG A 138 -18.97 -0.22 13.75
C ARG A 138 -18.53 -1.39 12.88
N MET A 139 -17.97 -2.45 13.46
CA MET A 139 -17.39 -3.56 12.72
C MET A 139 -18.36 -4.26 11.75
N SER A 140 -19.66 -4.21 12.01
CA SER A 140 -20.72 -4.74 11.12
C SER A 140 -21.16 -3.76 10.02
N GLN A 141 -20.63 -2.53 9.99
CA GLN A 141 -20.98 -1.54 8.98
C GLN A 141 -20.25 -1.84 7.65
N PRO A 142 -20.94 -1.74 6.48
CA PRO A 142 -20.29 -1.82 5.18
C PRO A 142 -19.24 -0.72 5.00
N VAL A 143 -18.06 -1.08 4.47
CA VAL A 143 -16.94 -0.16 4.27
C VAL A 143 -17.30 0.97 3.30
N GLY A 144 -18.20 0.74 2.36
CA GLY A 144 -18.69 1.77 1.45
C GLY A 144 -19.34 2.98 2.12
N LEU A 145 -19.80 2.84 3.37
CA LEU A 145 -20.44 3.92 4.16
C LEU A 145 -19.44 4.71 5.01
N LEU A 146 -18.16 4.36 5.00
CA LEU A 146 -17.12 5.08 5.73
C LEU A 146 -16.76 6.39 5.01
N SER A 147 -16.33 7.40 5.78
CA SER A 147 -15.69 8.59 5.22
C SER A 147 -14.37 8.23 4.52
N GLY A 148 -13.87 9.12 3.65
CA GLY A 148 -12.59 8.92 2.96
C GLY A 148 -11.44 8.62 3.91
N GLY A 149 -11.31 9.41 5.00
CA GLY A 149 -10.26 9.22 6.01
C GLY A 149 -10.42 7.93 6.81
N GLN A 150 -11.64 7.58 7.22
CA GLN A 150 -11.90 6.32 7.91
C GLN A 150 -11.54 5.12 7.04
N ARG A 151 -11.89 5.18 5.74
CA ARG A 151 -11.55 4.12 4.80
C ARG A 151 -10.04 4.05 4.55
N GLN A 152 -9.37 5.19 4.46
CA GLN A 152 -7.92 5.23 4.30
C GLN A 152 -7.20 4.63 5.52
N ALA A 153 -7.62 4.99 6.73
CA ALA A 153 -7.07 4.41 7.96
C ALA A 153 -7.34 2.90 8.05
N LEU A 154 -8.54 2.45 7.66
CA LEU A 154 -8.85 1.02 7.57
C LEU A 154 -7.94 0.31 6.55
N THR A 155 -7.74 0.92 5.37
CA THR A 155 -6.85 0.35 4.34
C THR A 155 -5.40 0.25 4.84
N LEU A 156 -4.92 1.25 5.57
CA LEU A 156 -3.60 1.22 6.21
C LEU A 156 -3.51 0.07 7.22
N MET A 157 -4.50 -0.08 8.11
CA MET A 157 -4.57 -1.18 9.06
C MET A 157 -4.58 -2.54 8.35
N MET A 158 -5.35 -2.68 7.26
CA MET A 158 -5.39 -3.91 6.47
C MET A 158 -4.05 -4.23 5.83
N ALA A 159 -3.37 -3.24 5.23
CA ALA A 159 -2.07 -3.41 4.57
C ALA A 159 -0.94 -3.77 5.55
N THR A 160 -1.11 -3.42 6.82
CA THR A 160 -0.13 -3.66 7.90
C THR A 160 -0.62 -4.68 8.93
N PHE A 161 -1.76 -5.30 8.71
CA PHE A 161 -2.33 -6.30 9.63
C PHE A 161 -1.36 -7.47 9.85
N ASN A 162 -0.83 -8.00 8.78
CA ASN A 162 0.36 -8.85 8.76
C ASN A 162 1.51 -7.98 8.23
N PRO A 163 2.48 -7.57 9.07
CA PRO A 163 3.51 -6.61 8.67
C PRO A 163 4.20 -7.02 7.38
N PRO A 164 4.11 -6.20 6.31
CA PRO A 164 4.79 -6.48 5.06
C PRO A 164 6.28 -6.18 5.19
N LYS A 165 7.11 -6.75 4.32
CA LYS A 165 8.52 -6.39 4.22
C LYS A 165 8.72 -4.99 3.65
N LEU A 166 7.87 -4.60 2.72
CA LEU A 166 7.88 -3.29 2.07
C LEU A 166 6.47 -2.72 2.01
N LEU A 167 6.30 -1.47 2.41
CA LEU A 167 5.04 -0.72 2.31
C LEU A 167 5.16 0.35 1.22
N LEU A 168 4.24 0.33 0.27
CA LEU A 168 4.13 1.33 -0.80
C LEU A 168 2.93 2.24 -0.56
N LEU A 169 3.18 3.54 -0.38
CA LEU A 169 2.17 4.57 -0.10
C LEU A 169 2.03 5.51 -1.29
N ASP A 170 1.02 5.32 -2.13
CA ASP A 170 0.82 6.10 -3.36
C ASP A 170 -0.17 7.25 -3.09
N GLU A 171 0.36 8.46 -2.75
CA GLU A 171 -0.44 9.67 -2.50
C GLU A 171 -1.67 9.47 -1.62
N HIS A 172 -1.55 8.60 -0.63
CA HIS A 172 -2.65 8.02 0.15
C HIS A 172 -3.45 9.05 0.99
N THR A 173 -3.05 10.32 1.02
CA THR A 173 -3.76 11.39 1.72
C THR A 173 -4.27 12.50 0.78
N ALA A 174 -3.97 12.41 -0.53
CA ALA A 174 -4.25 13.50 -1.47
C ALA A 174 -5.74 13.83 -1.66
N ALA A 175 -6.62 12.84 -1.44
CA ALA A 175 -8.07 13.01 -1.58
C ALA A 175 -8.79 13.37 -0.26
N LEU A 176 -8.04 13.63 0.83
CA LEU A 176 -8.58 13.93 2.15
C LEU A 176 -8.53 15.43 2.44
N ASP A 177 -9.43 15.90 3.32
CA ASP A 177 -9.32 17.22 3.89
C ASP A 177 -8.05 17.35 4.76
N PRO A 178 -7.50 18.57 4.97
CA PRO A 178 -6.20 18.74 5.62
C PRO A 178 -6.10 18.12 7.02
N ALA A 179 -7.14 18.25 7.85
CA ALA A 179 -7.13 17.74 9.21
C ALA A 179 -7.14 16.20 9.24
N THR A 180 -7.95 15.59 8.38
CA THR A 180 -7.99 14.13 8.22
C THR A 180 -6.68 13.60 7.60
N ALA A 181 -6.10 14.31 6.63
CA ALA A 181 -4.83 13.95 6.02
C ALA A 181 -3.70 13.91 7.06
N GLU A 182 -3.60 14.93 7.91
CA GLU A 182 -2.62 15.00 9.01
C GLU A 182 -2.78 13.83 9.99
N LYS A 183 -4.03 13.52 10.38
CA LYS A 183 -4.32 12.39 11.25
C LYS A 183 -3.88 11.07 10.62
N VAL A 184 -4.20 10.81 9.34
CA VAL A 184 -3.79 9.61 8.62
C VAL A 184 -2.27 9.52 8.46
N LEU A 185 -1.58 10.65 8.20
CA LEU A 185 -0.11 10.69 8.15
C LEU A 185 0.53 10.36 9.49
N THR A 186 -0.01 10.89 10.59
CA THR A 186 0.47 10.60 11.95
C THR A 186 0.31 9.11 12.26
N LEU A 187 -0.86 8.53 11.97
CA LEU A 187 -1.10 7.08 12.09
C LEU A 187 -0.13 6.26 11.24
N THR A 188 0.12 6.69 10.01
CA THR A 188 1.07 6.03 9.11
C THR A 188 2.48 6.02 9.71
N LYS A 189 2.96 7.15 10.20
CA LYS A 189 4.28 7.28 10.85
C LYS A 189 4.39 6.39 12.10
N SER A 190 3.36 6.38 12.95
CA SER A 190 3.32 5.52 14.15
C SER A 190 3.42 4.04 13.77
N ILE A 191 2.55 3.57 12.87
CA ILE A 191 2.51 2.16 12.45
C ILE A 191 3.83 1.73 11.79
N VAL A 192 4.41 2.56 10.92
CA VAL A 192 5.68 2.28 10.25
C VAL A 192 6.81 2.19 11.26
N SER A 193 6.90 3.15 12.20
CA SER A 193 7.94 3.20 13.23
C SER A 193 7.83 2.04 14.23
N GLU A 194 6.62 1.78 14.75
CA GLU A 194 6.39 0.73 15.76
C GLU A 194 6.70 -0.68 15.22
N ASN A 195 6.48 -0.91 13.93
CA ASN A 195 6.72 -2.20 13.29
C ASN A 195 8.04 -2.26 12.51
N ASN A 196 8.88 -1.20 12.58
CA ASN A 196 10.13 -1.05 11.82
C ASN A 196 9.97 -1.41 10.34
N LEU A 197 8.90 -0.91 9.70
CA LEU A 197 8.58 -1.22 8.32
C LEU A 197 9.46 -0.40 7.36
N THR A 198 9.94 -1.04 6.31
CA THR A 198 10.53 -0.32 5.18
C THR A 198 9.42 0.28 4.34
N CYS A 199 9.49 1.56 4.04
CA CYS A 199 8.42 2.30 3.39
C CYS A 199 8.92 3.17 2.24
N LEU A 200 8.24 3.09 1.09
CA LEU A 200 8.34 4.07 0.02
C LEU A 200 7.02 4.84 -0.07
N MET A 201 7.08 6.16 -0.03
CA MET A 201 5.92 7.04 -0.10
C MET A 201 6.04 7.99 -1.29
N ILE A 202 5.01 8.03 -2.15
CA ILE A 202 4.85 9.10 -3.13
C ILE A 202 4.02 10.21 -2.49
N THR A 203 4.51 11.45 -2.57
CA THR A 203 3.78 12.64 -2.15
C THR A 203 4.07 13.82 -3.08
N HIS A 204 3.09 14.70 -3.24
CA HIS A 204 3.25 16.01 -3.85
C HIS A 204 3.44 17.11 -2.79
N ASN A 205 3.15 16.82 -1.52
CA ASN A 205 3.29 17.78 -0.44
C ASN A 205 4.68 17.68 0.19
N MET A 206 5.51 18.69 -0.05
CA MET A 206 6.86 18.77 0.53
C MET A 206 6.86 18.91 2.07
N GLN A 207 5.76 19.32 2.69
CA GLN A 207 5.64 19.40 4.15
C GLN A 207 5.37 18.02 4.78
N SER A 208 4.93 17.04 3.97
CA SER A 208 4.64 15.67 4.40
C SER A 208 5.83 14.72 4.16
N ALA A 209 6.88 15.21 3.50
CA ALA A 209 8.12 14.50 3.19
C ALA A 209 9.18 14.71 4.30
#